data_6bce796eb4f4905b1ff1dcfbf1752a85
#
_entry.id   6bce796eb4f4905b1ff1dcfbf1752a85
#
_cell.length_a   1.000
_cell.length_b   1.000
_cell.length_c   1.000
_cell.angle_alpha   90.00
_cell.angle_beta   90.00
_cell.angle_gamma   90.00
#
_symmetry.space_group_name_H-M   'P 1'
#
loop_
_entity.id
_entity.type
_entity.pdbx_description
1 polymer ?
#
loop_
_entity_poly.entity_id
_entity_poly.type
_entity_poly.pdbx_seq_one_letter_code
_entity_poly.pdbx_strand_id
1 'polypeptide(L)'
;NTSGHKYGLVYPGVGWALWRDKEALPEDLIFRVNYLGGDMPTFALNFSRPGSQVIAQYYTFLRLGREGFRAVQQATRDVAMSLARRVEDMGDFRLLTRGDQLPVFAFTTADHVT
;
A
#
# COMPACT_ATOMS: atom_id res chain seq x y z
N ASN A 1 3.18 2.55 5.86
CA ASN A 1 3.21 1.22 5.26
C ASN A 1 2.50 1.18 3.91
N THR A 2 2.77 0.15 3.13
CA THR A 2 2.10 -0.10 1.86
C THR A 2 2.06 -1.60 1.55
N SER A 3 1.00 -2.02 0.88
CA SER A 3 0.84 -3.41 0.43
C SER A 3 1.43 -3.58 -0.97
N GLY A 4 2.14 -4.68 -1.18
CA GLY A 4 2.67 -5.02 -2.50
C GLY A 4 1.57 -5.20 -3.54
N HIS A 5 0.43 -5.80 -3.16
CA HIS A 5 -0.70 -6.04 -4.06
C HIS A 5 -1.58 -4.79 -4.35
N LYS A 6 -1.22 -3.64 -3.77
CA LYS A 6 -1.86 -2.36 -4.06
C LYS A 6 -0.86 -1.47 -4.81
N TYR A 7 -0.09 -0.66 -4.09
CA TYR A 7 0.87 0.24 -4.71
C TYR A 7 2.13 -0.44 -5.26
N GLY A 8 2.47 -1.65 -4.79
CA GLY A 8 3.60 -2.41 -5.28
C GLY A 8 3.39 -3.08 -6.64
N LEU A 9 2.14 -3.19 -7.12
CA LEU A 9 1.78 -3.78 -8.42
C LEU A 9 2.19 -5.25 -8.56
N VAL A 10 2.04 -6.02 -7.49
CA VAL A 10 2.29 -7.47 -7.45
C VAL A 10 1.12 -8.19 -6.78
N TYR A 11 1.13 -9.51 -6.79
CA TYR A 11 0.11 -10.31 -6.08
C TYR A 11 0.28 -10.22 -4.55
N PRO A 12 -0.76 -10.58 -3.76
CA PRO A 12 -0.66 -10.64 -2.31
C PRO A 12 0.48 -11.52 -1.81
N GLY A 13 1.13 -11.12 -0.72
CA GLY A 13 2.19 -11.90 -0.06
C GLY A 13 3.44 -11.09 0.29
N VAL A 14 3.48 -9.81 -0.05
CA VAL A 14 4.53 -8.88 0.37
C VAL A 14 3.95 -7.54 0.77
N GLY A 15 4.56 -6.90 1.72
CA GLY A 15 4.25 -5.54 2.15
C GLY A 15 5.52 -4.80 2.58
N TRP A 16 5.40 -3.49 2.68
CA TRP A 16 6.49 -2.60 3.04
C TRP A 16 6.12 -1.80 4.28
N ALA A 17 7.00 -1.83 5.26
CA ALA A 17 6.97 -0.92 6.39
C ALA A 17 8.26 -0.11 6.39
N LEU A 18 8.14 1.21 6.43
CA LEU A 18 9.27 2.13 6.44
C LEU A 18 9.16 3.00 7.69
N TRP A 19 10.26 3.12 8.39
CA TRP A 19 10.42 4.05 9.51
C TRP A 19 11.35 5.17 9.06
N ARG A 20 11.14 6.34 9.61
CA ARG A 20 11.95 7.52 9.28
C ARG A 20 13.42 7.32 9.67
N ASP A 21 13.62 6.72 10.83
CA ASP A 21 14.91 6.44 11.42
C ASP A 21 14.82 5.17 12.29
N LYS A 22 15.95 4.72 12.82
CA LYS A 22 16.00 3.51 13.64
C LYS A 22 15.28 3.69 14.99
N GLU A 23 15.31 4.88 15.53
CA GLU A 23 14.71 5.25 16.81
C GLU A 23 13.16 5.21 16.75
N ALA A 24 12.60 5.37 15.54
CA ALA A 24 11.15 5.25 15.32
C ALA A 24 10.66 3.80 15.27
N LEU A 25 11.55 2.81 15.18
CA LEU A 25 11.22 1.39 15.23
C LEU A 25 11.17 0.92 16.68
N PRO A 26 9.99 0.51 17.22
CA PRO A 26 9.89 0.00 18.57
C PRO A 26 10.69 -1.31 18.74
N GLU A 27 11.60 -1.34 19.69
CA GLU A 27 12.46 -2.51 19.94
C GLU A 27 11.68 -3.73 20.45
N ASP A 28 10.59 -3.52 21.15
CA ASP A 28 9.68 -4.57 21.64
C ASP A 28 8.94 -5.31 20.52
N LEU A 29 8.92 -4.78 19.31
CA LEU A 29 8.40 -5.46 18.12
C LEU A 29 9.44 -6.35 17.43
N ILE A 30 10.70 -6.30 17.84
CA ILE A 30 11.79 -7.06 17.24
C ILE A 30 11.98 -8.37 18.00
N PHE A 31 11.62 -9.47 17.38
CA PHE A 31 11.93 -10.80 17.89
C PHE A 31 13.36 -11.20 17.49
N ARG A 32 14.13 -11.70 18.43
CA ARG A 32 15.44 -12.28 18.17
C ARG A 32 15.33 -13.78 18.13
N VAL A 33 15.60 -14.37 16.98
CA VAL A 33 15.48 -15.81 16.76
C VAL A 33 16.88 -16.37 16.52
N ASN A 34 17.32 -17.27 17.41
CA ASN A 34 18.53 -18.04 17.21
C ASN A 34 18.21 -19.27 16.38
N TYR A 35 18.20 -19.09 15.06
CA TYR A 35 17.94 -20.16 14.10
C TYR A 35 19.06 -20.19 13.06
N LEU A 36 19.48 -21.36 12.67
CA LEU A 36 20.61 -21.59 11.75
C LEU A 36 21.97 -21.01 12.22
N GLY A 37 22.17 -20.91 13.54
CA GLY A 37 23.48 -20.56 14.12
C GLY A 37 23.79 -19.05 14.14
N GLY A 38 22.81 -18.19 14.03
CA GLY A 38 22.95 -16.75 14.12
C GLY A 38 21.79 -16.05 14.82
N ASP A 39 22.03 -14.87 15.37
CA ASP A 39 20.99 -13.99 15.91
C ASP A 39 20.32 -13.24 14.75
N MET A 40 19.09 -13.63 14.41
CA MET A 40 18.32 -13.01 13.34
C MET A 40 17.21 -12.13 13.94
N PRO A 41 17.32 -10.79 13.85
CA PRO A 41 16.24 -9.91 14.23
C PRO A 41 15.10 -10.01 13.20
N THR A 42 13.89 -10.24 13.67
CA THR A 42 12.68 -10.27 12.84
C THR A 42 11.50 -9.70 13.61
N PHE A 43 10.54 -9.10 12.93
CA PHE A 43 9.21 -8.78 13.47
C PHE A 43 8.09 -9.47 12.67
N ALA A 44 8.44 -10.53 11.95
CA ALA A 44 7.46 -11.35 11.26
C ALA A 44 6.78 -12.31 12.24
N LEU A 45 5.46 -12.31 12.26
CA LEU A 45 4.66 -13.20 13.11
C LEU A 45 4.55 -14.62 12.55
N ASN A 46 4.78 -14.81 11.28
CA ASN A 46 4.73 -16.11 10.61
C ASN A 46 6.13 -16.58 10.24
N PHE A 47 6.27 -17.91 10.27
CA PHE A 47 7.50 -18.61 9.93
C PHE A 47 7.72 -18.72 8.42
N SER A 48 8.01 -19.90 7.91
CA SER A 48 8.28 -20.12 6.47
C SER A 48 7.12 -19.64 5.61
N ARG A 49 7.46 -18.92 4.54
CA ARG A 49 6.50 -18.38 3.58
C ARG A 49 7.11 -18.29 2.18
N PRO A 50 6.30 -18.33 1.11
CA PRO A 50 6.81 -18.19 -0.24
C PRO A 50 7.51 -16.84 -0.45
N GLY A 51 8.71 -16.86 -1.03
CA GLY A 51 9.46 -15.67 -1.41
C GLY A 51 9.14 -15.12 -2.79
N SER A 52 8.26 -15.78 -3.54
CA SER A 52 7.92 -15.43 -4.92
C SER A 52 7.48 -13.97 -5.09
N GLN A 53 6.70 -13.45 -4.13
CA GLN A 53 6.22 -12.07 -4.20
C GLN A 53 7.33 -11.03 -3.93
N VAL A 54 8.35 -11.38 -3.16
CA VAL A 54 9.54 -10.54 -2.98
C VAL A 54 10.30 -10.42 -4.30
N ILE A 55 10.47 -11.55 -5.01
CA ILE A 55 11.13 -11.60 -6.32
C ILE A 55 10.30 -10.83 -7.36
N ALA A 56 8.98 -11.03 -7.38
CA ALA A 56 8.07 -10.31 -8.26
C ALA A 56 8.12 -8.78 -8.02
N GLN A 57 8.18 -8.36 -6.74
CA GLN A 57 8.31 -6.94 -6.40
C GLN A 57 9.66 -6.37 -6.86
N TYR A 58 10.74 -7.11 -6.69
CA TYR A 58 12.06 -6.72 -7.18
C TYR A 58 12.06 -6.58 -8.71
N TYR A 59 11.52 -7.56 -9.43
CA TYR A 59 11.35 -7.49 -10.88
C TYR A 59 10.55 -6.26 -11.30
N THR A 60 9.42 -5.99 -10.64
CA THR A 60 8.55 -4.86 -10.95
C THR A 60 9.28 -3.53 -10.74
N PHE A 61 10.08 -3.41 -9.68
CA PHE A 61 10.91 -2.23 -9.46
C PHE A 61 11.94 -2.02 -10.58
N LEU A 62 12.62 -3.08 -11.00
CA LEU A 62 13.60 -2.98 -12.10
C LEU A 62 12.91 -2.69 -13.43
N ARG A 63 11.77 -3.31 -13.70
CA ARG A 63 11.05 -3.20 -14.98
C ARG A 63 10.43 -1.83 -15.19
N LEU A 64 9.80 -1.26 -14.17
CA LEU A 64 9.10 0.01 -14.24
C LEU A 64 10.00 1.20 -13.86
N GLY A 65 10.89 1.00 -12.92
CA GLY A 65 11.67 2.08 -12.33
C GLY A 65 10.78 3.14 -11.70
N ARG A 66 11.39 4.24 -11.30
CA ARG A 66 10.68 5.37 -10.67
C ARG A 66 9.63 5.99 -11.59
N GLU A 67 9.97 6.18 -12.85
CA GLU A 67 9.08 6.86 -13.79
C GLU A 67 7.89 5.99 -14.18
N GLY A 68 8.09 4.67 -14.37
CA GLY A 68 6.98 3.75 -14.61
C GLY A 68 6.01 3.66 -13.42
N PHE A 69 6.53 3.58 -12.19
CA PHE A 69 5.68 3.65 -11.00
C PHE A 69 4.91 4.97 -10.91
N ARG A 70 5.59 6.10 -11.15
CA ARG A 70 4.94 7.42 -11.17
C ARG A 70 3.81 7.46 -12.20
N ALA A 71 4.04 7.00 -13.42
CA ALA A 71 3.04 7.01 -14.49
C ALA A 71 1.80 6.17 -14.12
N VAL A 72 2.00 4.95 -13.61
CA VAL A 72 0.91 4.08 -13.18
C VAL A 72 0.11 4.70 -12.03
N GLN A 73 0.78 5.19 -11.00
CA GLN A 73 0.11 5.78 -9.84
C GLN A 73 -0.62 7.08 -10.21
N GLN A 74 -0.06 7.89 -11.10
CA GLN A 74 -0.74 9.09 -11.61
C GLN A 74 -2.00 8.72 -12.39
N ALA A 75 -1.93 7.77 -13.30
CA ALA A 75 -3.10 7.30 -14.06
C ALA A 75 -4.20 6.75 -13.13
N THR A 76 -3.82 5.98 -12.12
CA THR A 76 -4.76 5.44 -11.12
C THR A 76 -5.46 6.56 -10.33
N ARG A 77 -4.70 7.59 -9.92
CA ARG A 77 -5.23 8.75 -9.23
C ARG A 77 -6.21 9.54 -10.13
N ASP A 78 -5.85 9.75 -11.39
CA ASP A 78 -6.70 10.49 -12.34
C ASP A 78 -8.03 9.76 -12.58
N VAL A 79 -8.02 8.43 -12.65
CA VAL A 79 -9.22 7.60 -12.71
C VAL A 79 -10.07 7.77 -11.44
N ALA A 80 -9.44 7.69 -10.25
CA ALA A 80 -10.15 7.85 -8.98
C ALA A 80 -10.83 9.22 -8.87
N MET A 81 -10.12 10.30 -9.24
CA MET A 81 -10.67 11.66 -9.26
C MET A 81 -11.80 11.84 -10.28
N SER A 82 -11.69 11.19 -11.45
CA SER A 82 -12.74 11.20 -12.46
C SER A 82 -14.00 10.49 -11.96
N LEU A 83 -13.84 9.32 -11.33
CA LEU A 83 -14.96 8.58 -10.75
C LEU A 83 -15.60 9.34 -9.59
N ALA A 84 -14.79 9.94 -8.71
CA ALA A 84 -15.30 10.74 -7.59
C ALA A 84 -16.22 11.87 -8.09
N ARG A 85 -15.80 12.62 -9.11
CA ARG A 85 -16.62 13.68 -9.71
C ARG A 85 -17.93 13.11 -10.29
N ARG A 86 -17.87 11.99 -11.01
CA ARG A 86 -19.08 11.38 -11.58
C ARG A 86 -20.05 10.92 -10.50
N VAL A 87 -19.58 10.41 -9.38
CA VAL A 87 -20.42 10.05 -8.23
C VAL A 87 -21.06 11.31 -7.61
N GLU A 88 -20.30 12.40 -7.45
CA GLU A 88 -20.78 13.68 -6.94
C GLU A 88 -21.86 14.27 -7.88
N ASP A 89 -21.66 14.20 -9.19
CA ASP A 89 -22.57 14.72 -10.22
C ASP A 89 -23.92 13.96 -10.29
N MET A 90 -24.02 12.76 -9.72
CA MET A 90 -25.29 12.02 -9.63
C MET A 90 -26.31 12.71 -8.70
N GLY A 91 -25.83 13.53 -7.74
CA GLY A 91 -26.69 14.25 -6.81
C GLY A 91 -27.16 13.44 -5.60
N ASP A 92 -27.16 12.12 -5.68
CA ASP A 92 -27.61 11.23 -4.60
C ASP A 92 -26.49 10.93 -3.58
N PHE A 93 -25.28 11.37 -3.86
CA PHE A 93 -24.09 11.06 -3.06
C PHE A 93 -23.31 12.32 -2.68
N ARG A 94 -22.72 12.28 -1.51
CA ARG A 94 -21.81 13.30 -1.01
C ARG A 94 -20.42 12.71 -0.80
N LEU A 95 -19.40 13.33 -1.38
CA LEU A 95 -18.01 12.90 -1.18
C LEU A 95 -17.53 13.23 0.22
N LEU A 96 -16.89 12.26 0.87
CA LEU A 96 -16.14 12.41 2.11
C LEU A 96 -14.66 12.69 1.83
N THR A 97 -14.10 12.10 0.76
CA THR A 97 -12.76 12.37 0.25
C THR A 97 -12.78 12.38 -1.27
N ARG A 98 -11.82 13.05 -1.92
CA ARG A 98 -11.83 13.29 -3.37
C ARG A 98 -10.85 12.42 -4.18
N GLY A 99 -9.98 11.66 -3.53
CA GLY A 99 -8.99 10.83 -4.22
C GLY A 99 -7.81 11.61 -4.81
N ASP A 100 -7.61 12.86 -4.39
CA ASP A 100 -6.58 13.77 -4.90
C ASP A 100 -5.19 13.52 -4.30
N GLN A 101 -5.11 12.96 -3.11
CA GLN A 101 -3.85 12.59 -2.46
C GLN A 101 -3.50 11.12 -2.69
N LEU A 102 -4.49 10.25 -2.55
CA LEU A 102 -4.39 8.82 -2.80
C LEU A 102 -5.51 8.42 -3.77
N PRO A 103 -5.33 7.39 -4.62
CA PRO A 103 -6.34 6.94 -5.56
C PRO A 103 -7.49 6.18 -4.86
N VAL A 104 -8.01 6.76 -3.80
CA VAL A 104 -9.12 6.25 -3.00
C VAL A 104 -10.03 7.41 -2.64
N PHE A 105 -11.31 7.28 -2.92
CA PHE A 105 -12.31 8.23 -2.47
C PHE A 105 -13.42 7.52 -1.69
N ALA A 106 -14.02 8.25 -0.78
CA ALA A 106 -15.15 7.77 0.03
C ALA A 106 -16.35 8.68 -0.18
N PHE A 107 -17.53 8.10 -0.16
CA PHE A 107 -18.79 8.82 -0.29
C PHE A 107 -19.86 8.20 0.61
N THR A 108 -20.93 8.95 0.84
CA THR A 108 -22.14 8.52 1.52
C THR A 108 -23.36 8.95 0.71
N THR A 109 -24.50 8.35 0.97
CA THR A 109 -25.79 8.81 0.40
C THR A 109 -26.15 10.17 0.98
N ALA A 110 -26.78 11.04 0.20
CA ALA A 110 -27.16 12.38 0.62
C ALA A 110 -28.16 12.40 1.78
N ASP A 111 -29.04 11.39 1.87
CA ASP A 111 -30.12 11.29 2.85
C ASP A 111 -29.71 10.75 4.24
N HIS A 112 -28.46 10.34 4.42
CA HIS A 112 -27.94 9.78 5.67
C HIS A 112 -27.01 10.72 6.44
N VAL A 113 -27.20 12.02 6.32
CA VAL A 113 -26.51 13.02 7.15
C VAL A 113 -27.48 13.49 8.24
N THR A 114 -27.66 12.63 9.24
CA THR A 114 -28.20 13.03 10.54
C THR A 114 -27.08 13.02 11.58
#